data_8b07e4f9a008e614cb73b25f0d6c86ab
#
_entry.id   8b07e4f9a008e614cb73b25f0d6c86ab
#
_cell.length_a   1.000
_cell.length_b   1.000
_cell.length_c   1.000
_cell.angle_alpha   90.00
_cell.angle_beta   90.00
_cell.angle_gamma   90.00
#
_symmetry.space_group_name_H-M   'P 1'
#
loop_
_entity.id
_entity.type
_entity.pdbx_description
1 polymer ?
#
loop_
_entity_poly.entity_id
_entity_poly.type
_entity_poly.pdbx_seq_one_letter_code
_entity_poly.pdbx_strand_id
1 'polypeptide(L)'
;MHARPIAACVLVAFLAGAPGPRAQSNDWLEPFAPFRIAGNLYYVGSRGLASYLVTTSEGHVLINSSLEASVPLIRASVEKLGFKFADVKVLLISHAHWDHNAGSAAIKTITGAKYMVMDADVAVVESGGKADFQYGSTPSSQYPATNVDRVLHDGDEVKLGDAVLVAHLTPGHTKGCTTWTMKVQEVGRARDVVIVGSPNVNAGYKLVNNAAYPQIADDYERMFRVLKSLPIDIFLGAHGSYFDMEAKYARMNTATASPFIDPDGYKKFIAEREQAYRTELAKQRGRYGAGNDVATTCLRLAHDHSFAGCVRRGIRTNAFHSRVRRSRPCGAVPLVRKPRTGRAVVCMMPFVATVLITAAAALSR
;
A
#
# COMPACT_ATOMS: atom_id res chain seq x y z
N MET A 1 72.28 15.20 -21.69
CA MET A 1 71.50 14.92 -20.48
C MET A 1 70.04 15.31 -20.75
N HIS A 2 69.21 14.35 -21.08
CA HIS A 2 67.79 14.61 -21.40
C HIS A 2 66.91 14.11 -20.28
N ALA A 3 66.29 15.01 -19.54
CA ALA A 3 65.32 14.69 -18.50
C ALA A 3 63.96 14.33 -19.13
N ARG A 4 63.42 13.16 -18.80
CA ARG A 4 62.08 12.71 -19.17
C ARG A 4 61.08 13.17 -18.11
N PRO A 5 59.90 13.75 -18.48
CA PRO A 5 58.84 14.04 -17.50
C PRO A 5 58.08 12.78 -17.14
N ILE A 6 57.88 12.54 -15.83
CA ILE A 6 57.03 11.52 -15.27
C ILE A 6 55.61 12.06 -15.24
N ALA A 7 54.73 11.47 -16.04
CA ALA A 7 53.27 11.76 -15.97
C ALA A 7 52.66 11.01 -14.80
N ALA A 8 52.19 11.73 -13.80
CA ALA A 8 51.38 11.18 -12.69
C ALA A 8 49.92 11.04 -13.13
N CYS A 9 49.45 9.81 -13.30
CA CYS A 9 48.01 9.53 -13.48
C CYS A 9 47.31 9.63 -12.14
N VAL A 10 46.49 10.65 -11.98
CA VAL A 10 45.55 10.79 -10.84
C VAL A 10 44.32 9.93 -11.12
N LEU A 11 44.15 8.85 -10.39
CA LEU A 11 42.98 7.98 -10.43
C LEU A 11 41.86 8.62 -9.57
N VAL A 12 40.90 9.27 -10.21
CA VAL A 12 39.69 9.78 -9.54
C VAL A 12 38.72 8.61 -9.35
N ALA A 13 38.65 8.08 -8.12
CA ALA A 13 37.66 7.08 -7.76
C ALA A 13 36.29 7.75 -7.58
N PHE A 14 35.37 7.52 -8.49
CA PHE A 14 33.94 7.85 -8.31
C PHE A 14 33.35 6.93 -7.28
N LEU A 15 33.15 7.42 -6.07
CA LEU A 15 32.30 6.78 -5.07
C LEU A 15 30.84 6.99 -5.51
N ALA A 16 30.27 5.98 -6.17
CA ALA A 16 28.83 5.92 -6.40
C ALA A 16 28.15 5.71 -5.03
N GLY A 17 27.65 6.79 -4.44
CA GLY A 17 26.84 6.74 -3.23
C GLY A 17 25.61 5.89 -3.48
N ALA A 18 25.37 4.89 -2.61
CA ALA A 18 24.10 4.16 -2.60
C ALA A 18 22.95 5.14 -2.41
N PRO A 19 21.82 5.02 -3.15
CA PRO A 19 20.66 5.88 -2.93
C PRO A 19 20.17 5.67 -1.49
N GLY A 20 20.22 6.75 -0.70
CA GLY A 20 19.66 6.79 0.64
C GLY A 20 18.14 6.53 0.63
N PRO A 21 17.52 6.26 1.78
CA PRO A 21 16.08 6.09 1.87
C PRO A 21 15.41 7.31 1.27
N ARG A 22 14.51 7.06 0.31
CA ARG A 22 13.74 8.12 -0.37
C ARG A 22 12.94 8.84 0.70
N ALA A 23 13.30 10.07 1.00
CA ALA A 23 12.50 10.95 1.85
C ALA A 23 11.09 10.98 1.29
N GLN A 24 10.09 10.93 2.19
CA GLN A 24 8.68 11.16 1.86
C GLN A 24 8.63 12.43 1.01
N SER A 25 8.14 12.35 -0.22
CA SER A 25 8.20 13.49 -1.12
C SER A 25 7.37 14.63 -0.54
N ASN A 26 7.90 15.86 -0.49
CA ASN A 26 7.23 17.02 0.08
C ASN A 26 5.88 17.34 -0.60
N ASP A 27 5.62 16.76 -1.79
CA ASP A 27 4.40 16.94 -2.58
C ASP A 27 3.16 16.22 -2.01
N TRP A 28 3.32 15.27 -1.07
CA TRP A 28 2.18 14.55 -0.48
C TRP A 28 1.25 15.44 0.35
N LEU A 29 1.77 16.51 0.94
CA LEU A 29 0.99 17.51 1.67
C LEU A 29 0.96 18.87 0.96
N GLU A 30 1.56 18.97 -0.23
CA GLU A 30 1.54 20.21 -0.99
C GLU A 30 0.13 20.44 -1.57
N PRO A 31 -0.53 21.56 -1.22
CA PRO A 31 -1.86 21.86 -1.72
C PRO A 31 -1.88 21.94 -3.25
N PHE A 32 -2.91 21.37 -3.85
CA PHE A 32 -3.17 21.49 -5.28
C PHE A 32 -4.56 22.10 -5.53
N ALA A 33 -4.72 22.87 -6.57
CA ALA A 33 -6.02 23.46 -6.90
C ALA A 33 -7.00 22.33 -7.27
N PRO A 34 -8.17 22.20 -6.61
CA PRO A 34 -9.15 21.20 -6.99
C PRO A 34 -9.79 21.56 -8.33
N PHE A 35 -10.16 20.56 -9.11
CA PHE A 35 -10.72 20.73 -10.44
C PHE A 35 -11.67 19.60 -10.82
N ARG A 36 -12.56 19.89 -11.77
CA ARG A 36 -13.41 18.87 -12.39
C ARG A 36 -12.61 18.10 -13.43
N ILE A 37 -12.58 16.78 -13.33
CA ILE A 37 -11.91 15.90 -14.30
C ILE A 37 -12.84 15.67 -15.50
N ALA A 38 -14.05 15.15 -15.24
CA ALA A 38 -15.09 14.89 -16.23
C ALA A 38 -16.43 14.65 -15.52
N GLY A 39 -17.53 15.09 -16.11
CA GLY A 39 -18.87 14.88 -15.56
C GLY A 39 -18.97 15.31 -14.10
N ASN A 40 -19.32 14.36 -13.23
CA ASN A 40 -19.46 14.53 -11.78
C ASN A 40 -18.22 14.05 -10.98
N LEU A 41 -17.07 13.86 -11.62
CA LEU A 41 -15.82 13.41 -11.01
C LEU A 41 -14.83 14.57 -10.89
N TYR A 42 -14.33 14.78 -9.67
CA TYR A 42 -13.42 15.88 -9.32
C TYR A 42 -12.15 15.37 -8.65
N TYR A 43 -11.03 16.08 -8.86
CA TYR A 43 -9.80 15.93 -8.10
C TYR A 43 -9.85 16.84 -6.87
N VAL A 44 -9.60 16.27 -5.69
CA VAL A 44 -9.61 17.00 -4.40
C VAL A 44 -8.40 16.69 -3.52
N GLY A 45 -7.40 15.99 -4.07
CA GLY A 45 -6.16 15.59 -3.39
C GLY A 45 -5.10 16.69 -3.31
N SER A 46 -3.93 16.30 -2.83
CA SER A 46 -2.70 17.11 -2.86
C SER A 46 -1.97 16.96 -4.21
N ARG A 47 -0.80 17.61 -4.36
CA ARG A 47 0.02 17.45 -5.57
C ARG A 47 0.42 15.98 -5.81
N GLY A 48 0.85 15.26 -4.78
CA GLY A 48 1.36 13.89 -4.90
C GLY A 48 0.34 12.81 -4.62
N LEU A 49 -0.59 13.01 -3.65
CA LEU A 49 -1.60 12.01 -3.26
C LEU A 49 -2.95 12.36 -3.86
N ALA A 50 -3.48 11.42 -4.65
CA ALA A 50 -4.74 11.62 -5.33
C ALA A 50 -5.92 11.23 -4.45
N SER A 51 -6.85 12.18 -4.29
CA SER A 51 -8.18 11.95 -3.73
C SER A 51 -9.23 12.43 -4.72
N TYR A 52 -10.33 11.71 -4.83
CA TYR A 52 -11.38 12.00 -5.80
C TYR A 52 -12.73 12.15 -5.13
N LEU A 53 -13.52 13.12 -5.60
CA LEU A 53 -14.90 13.32 -5.20
C LEU A 53 -15.82 13.00 -6.38
N VAL A 54 -16.75 12.07 -6.15
CA VAL A 54 -17.86 11.81 -7.08
C VAL A 54 -19.13 12.41 -6.49
N THR A 55 -19.75 13.35 -7.19
CA THR A 55 -20.92 14.07 -6.68
C THR A 55 -22.22 13.51 -7.24
N THR A 56 -23.24 13.42 -6.39
CA THR A 56 -24.60 13.04 -6.77
C THR A 56 -25.63 13.89 -6.03
N SER A 57 -26.90 13.77 -6.39
CA SER A 57 -28.01 14.42 -5.66
C SER A 57 -28.25 13.86 -4.26
N GLU A 58 -27.75 12.63 -3.97
CA GLU A 58 -27.94 11.94 -2.68
C GLU A 58 -26.73 12.11 -1.75
N GLY A 59 -25.72 12.88 -2.16
CA GLY A 59 -24.47 13.10 -1.45
C GLY A 59 -23.26 12.70 -2.30
N HIS A 60 -22.11 12.49 -1.67
CA HIS A 60 -20.86 12.33 -2.38
C HIS A 60 -20.13 11.04 -1.98
N VAL A 61 -19.37 10.46 -2.92
CA VAL A 61 -18.39 9.42 -2.67
C VAL A 61 -17.00 10.07 -2.67
N LEU A 62 -16.23 9.84 -1.62
CA LEU A 62 -14.82 10.22 -1.55
C LEU A 62 -13.95 8.98 -1.71
N ILE A 63 -12.96 9.01 -2.59
CA ILE A 63 -11.99 7.94 -2.81
C ILE A 63 -10.62 8.44 -2.35
N ASN A 64 -9.99 7.71 -1.44
CA ASN A 64 -8.75 8.01 -0.71
C ASN A 64 -8.87 9.18 0.26
N SER A 65 -8.66 8.89 1.53
CA SER A 65 -8.56 9.87 2.61
C SER A 65 -7.16 10.47 2.74
N SER A 66 -6.20 9.89 2.07
CA SER A 66 -4.77 10.22 2.13
C SER A 66 -4.20 10.16 3.56
N LEU A 67 -3.22 11.02 3.89
CA LEU A 67 -2.67 11.16 5.24
C LEU A 67 -3.70 11.79 6.19
N GLU A 68 -3.55 11.59 7.49
CA GLU A 68 -4.37 12.29 8.48
C GLU A 68 -4.27 13.82 8.33
N ALA A 69 -3.05 14.34 8.09
CA ALA A 69 -2.81 15.76 7.80
C ALA A 69 -3.40 16.25 6.48
N SER A 70 -3.80 15.34 5.57
CA SER A 70 -4.46 15.71 4.31
C SER A 70 -5.94 16.05 4.47
N VAL A 71 -6.59 15.66 5.57
CA VAL A 71 -8.04 15.83 5.75
C VAL A 71 -8.49 17.29 5.65
N PRO A 72 -7.81 18.27 6.28
CA PRO A 72 -8.13 19.67 6.09
C PRO A 72 -7.98 20.17 4.65
N LEU A 73 -6.98 19.67 3.92
CA LEU A 73 -6.75 20.01 2.50
C LEU A 73 -7.86 19.47 1.61
N ILE A 74 -8.25 18.20 1.80
CA ILE A 74 -9.35 17.57 1.06
C ILE A 74 -10.66 18.32 1.34
N ARG A 75 -10.94 18.62 2.61
CA ARG A 75 -12.12 19.40 2.99
C ARG A 75 -12.15 20.76 2.30
N ALA A 76 -11.07 21.53 2.39
CA ALA A 76 -10.97 22.84 1.73
C ALA A 76 -11.13 22.74 0.21
N SER A 77 -10.62 21.68 -0.42
CA SER A 77 -10.78 21.40 -1.84
C SER A 77 -12.24 21.14 -2.22
N VAL A 78 -12.94 20.32 -1.43
CA VAL A 78 -14.38 20.04 -1.63
C VAL A 78 -15.21 21.32 -1.48
N GLU A 79 -14.95 22.10 -0.42
CA GLU A 79 -15.66 23.35 -0.15
C GLU A 79 -15.38 24.44 -1.22
N LYS A 80 -14.15 24.51 -1.74
CA LYS A 80 -13.77 25.41 -2.84
C LYS A 80 -14.49 25.10 -4.15
N LEU A 81 -14.86 23.84 -4.39
CA LEU A 81 -15.68 23.42 -5.53
C LEU A 81 -17.17 23.75 -5.34
N GLY A 82 -17.57 24.28 -4.19
CA GLY A 82 -18.95 24.62 -3.87
C GLY A 82 -19.75 23.47 -3.24
N PHE A 83 -19.13 22.35 -2.89
CA PHE A 83 -19.78 21.21 -2.25
C PHE A 83 -19.59 21.27 -0.72
N LYS A 84 -20.48 20.61 0.02
CA LYS A 84 -20.36 20.49 1.48
C LYS A 84 -19.61 19.22 1.82
N PHE A 85 -18.54 19.33 2.59
CA PHE A 85 -17.77 18.14 3.03
C PHE A 85 -18.63 17.18 3.88
N ALA A 86 -19.61 17.68 4.64
CA ALA A 86 -20.55 16.87 5.41
C ALA A 86 -21.50 16.01 4.52
N ASP A 87 -21.59 16.30 3.22
CA ASP A 87 -22.40 15.51 2.28
C ASP A 87 -21.61 14.31 1.70
N VAL A 88 -20.39 14.07 2.12
CA VAL A 88 -19.69 12.80 1.86
C VAL A 88 -20.40 11.69 2.63
N LYS A 89 -21.05 10.78 1.92
CA LYS A 89 -21.84 9.66 2.46
C LYS A 89 -21.14 8.32 2.36
N VAL A 90 -20.18 8.20 1.44
CA VAL A 90 -19.39 6.98 1.22
C VAL A 90 -17.92 7.36 1.16
N LEU A 91 -17.10 6.61 1.89
CA LEU A 91 -15.63 6.69 1.85
C LEU A 91 -15.07 5.37 1.33
N LEU A 92 -14.25 5.45 0.30
CA LEU A 92 -13.55 4.35 -0.35
C LEU A 92 -12.04 4.59 -0.29
N ILE A 93 -11.26 3.52 -0.42
CA ILE A 93 -9.80 3.60 -0.55
C ILE A 93 -9.30 2.76 -1.72
N SER A 94 -8.13 3.07 -2.23
CA SER A 94 -7.44 2.23 -3.19
C SER A 94 -6.70 1.07 -2.52
N HIS A 95 -6.15 1.27 -1.32
CA HIS A 95 -5.54 0.21 -0.51
C HIS A 95 -5.22 0.72 0.92
N ALA A 96 -4.87 -0.21 1.81
CA ALA A 96 -4.78 0.04 3.25
C ALA A 96 -3.48 0.71 3.74
N HIS A 97 -2.60 1.22 2.87
CA HIS A 97 -1.42 1.96 3.33
C HIS A 97 -1.80 3.36 3.84
N TRP A 98 -0.95 3.90 4.73
CA TRP A 98 -1.20 5.16 5.44
C TRP A 98 -1.38 6.37 4.52
N ASP A 99 -0.70 6.39 3.38
CA ASP A 99 -0.76 7.47 2.40
C ASP A 99 -2.09 7.53 1.62
N HIS A 100 -2.94 6.50 1.73
CA HIS A 100 -4.27 6.48 1.11
C HIS A 100 -5.40 6.35 2.13
N ASN A 101 -5.10 5.97 3.37
CA ASN A 101 -6.11 5.57 4.35
C ASN A 101 -6.02 6.29 5.71
N ALA A 102 -4.90 6.92 6.07
CA ALA A 102 -4.72 7.43 7.44
C ALA A 102 -5.76 8.49 7.86
N GLY A 103 -6.31 9.25 6.91
CA GLY A 103 -7.37 10.22 7.16
C GLY A 103 -8.78 9.62 7.36
N SER A 104 -8.98 8.30 7.17
CA SER A 104 -10.32 7.69 7.15
C SER A 104 -11.09 7.82 8.45
N ALA A 105 -10.44 7.63 9.60
CA ALA A 105 -11.07 7.81 10.90
C ALA A 105 -11.60 9.23 11.12
N ALA A 106 -10.79 10.23 10.77
CA ALA A 106 -11.17 11.64 10.91
C ALA A 106 -12.32 12.00 9.94
N ILE A 107 -12.25 11.59 8.67
CA ILE A 107 -13.31 11.84 7.69
C ILE A 107 -14.62 11.18 8.13
N LYS A 108 -14.58 9.91 8.54
CA LYS A 108 -15.76 9.20 9.04
C LYS A 108 -16.37 9.90 10.26
N THR A 109 -15.56 10.41 11.19
CA THR A 109 -16.01 11.16 12.36
C THR A 109 -16.71 12.47 11.95
N ILE A 110 -16.15 13.20 10.99
CA ILE A 110 -16.67 14.51 10.56
C ILE A 110 -17.97 14.37 9.75
N THR A 111 -18.04 13.35 8.87
CA THR A 111 -19.10 13.26 7.84
C THR A 111 -20.16 12.20 8.15
N GLY A 112 -19.85 11.23 9.00
CA GLY A 112 -20.67 10.03 9.20
C GLY A 112 -20.68 9.09 7.99
N ALA A 113 -19.74 9.25 7.04
CA ALA A 113 -19.64 8.44 5.84
C ALA A 113 -19.52 6.94 6.16
N LYS A 114 -20.19 6.11 5.37
CA LYS A 114 -19.99 4.66 5.40
C LYS A 114 -18.67 4.31 4.75
N TYR A 115 -17.78 3.73 5.54
CA TYR A 115 -16.47 3.29 5.10
C TYR A 115 -16.54 1.87 4.53
N MET A 116 -16.16 1.70 3.26
CA MET A 116 -16.26 0.42 2.56
C MET A 116 -14.88 0.02 2.02
N VAL A 117 -14.45 -1.20 2.32
CA VAL A 117 -13.09 -1.68 2.06
C VAL A 117 -13.12 -3.10 1.49
N MET A 118 -12.21 -3.40 0.58
CA MET A 118 -11.98 -4.74 0.06
C MET A 118 -11.63 -5.72 1.20
N ASP A 119 -12.22 -6.89 1.22
CA ASP A 119 -12.15 -7.90 2.29
C ASP A 119 -10.74 -8.16 2.81
N ALA A 120 -9.78 -8.32 1.91
CA ALA A 120 -8.40 -8.67 2.27
C ALA A 120 -7.60 -7.50 2.90
N ASP A 121 -8.10 -6.26 2.87
CA ASP A 121 -7.52 -5.10 3.54
C ASP A 121 -8.27 -4.71 4.84
N VAL A 122 -9.41 -5.33 5.16
CA VAL A 122 -10.23 -5.00 6.34
C VAL A 122 -9.42 -5.10 7.63
N ALA A 123 -8.74 -6.23 7.87
CA ALA A 123 -7.94 -6.42 9.07
C ALA A 123 -6.81 -5.38 9.21
N VAL A 124 -6.27 -4.90 8.09
CA VAL A 124 -5.22 -3.88 8.08
C VAL A 124 -5.78 -2.53 8.54
N VAL A 125 -6.90 -2.09 7.98
CA VAL A 125 -7.49 -0.79 8.34
C VAL A 125 -8.06 -0.78 9.76
N GLU A 126 -8.67 -1.88 10.20
CA GLU A 126 -9.23 -2.00 11.56
C GLU A 126 -8.16 -2.17 12.64
N SER A 127 -6.95 -2.61 12.29
CA SER A 127 -5.79 -2.63 13.19
C SER A 127 -4.97 -1.35 13.14
N GLY A 128 -5.34 -0.36 12.31
CA GLY A 128 -4.54 0.85 12.11
C GLY A 128 -3.19 0.58 11.46
N GLY A 129 -3.16 -0.30 10.45
CA GLY A 129 -1.97 -0.66 9.70
C GLY A 129 -1.14 -1.81 10.31
N LYS A 130 -1.40 -2.23 11.56
CA LYS A 130 -0.57 -3.23 12.26
C LYS A 130 -0.64 -4.63 11.64
N ALA A 131 -1.72 -4.97 10.96
CA ALA A 131 -1.89 -6.26 10.27
C ALA A 131 -1.31 -6.26 8.84
N ASP A 132 -0.68 -5.17 8.39
CA ASP A 132 -0.04 -5.14 7.08
C ASP A 132 1.13 -6.13 7.00
N PHE A 133 1.22 -6.85 5.89
CA PHE A 133 2.21 -7.90 5.70
C PHE A 133 3.65 -7.39 5.61
N GLN A 134 3.84 -6.13 5.19
CA GLN A 134 5.15 -5.51 4.98
C GLN A 134 5.47 -4.47 6.04
N TYR A 135 4.50 -3.60 6.36
CA TYR A 135 4.72 -2.42 7.18
C TYR A 135 4.12 -2.51 8.59
N GLY A 136 3.44 -3.61 8.93
CA GLY A 136 2.72 -3.75 10.21
C GLY A 136 3.58 -3.53 11.46
N SER A 137 4.88 -3.84 11.40
CA SER A 137 5.85 -3.58 12.48
C SER A 137 6.51 -2.20 12.43
N THR A 138 6.17 -1.35 11.45
CA THR A 138 6.78 -0.03 11.23
C THR A 138 5.89 1.06 11.86
N PRO A 139 6.28 1.68 13.00
CA PRO A 139 5.43 2.65 13.70
C PRO A 139 5.02 3.85 12.83
N SER A 140 5.89 4.33 11.95
CA SER A 140 5.62 5.47 11.05
C SER A 140 4.62 5.15 9.94
N SER A 141 4.25 3.89 9.76
CA SER A 141 3.24 3.43 8.79
C SER A 141 1.89 3.10 9.45
N GLN A 142 1.79 3.29 10.76
CA GLN A 142 0.55 3.09 11.50
C GLN A 142 -0.27 4.38 11.51
N TYR A 143 -1.59 4.22 11.64
CA TYR A 143 -2.58 5.29 11.58
C TYR A 143 -3.79 4.98 12.49
N PRO A 144 -4.70 5.94 12.74
CA PRO A 144 -5.90 5.68 13.52
C PRO A 144 -6.75 4.55 12.92
N ALA A 145 -7.00 3.51 13.72
CA ALA A 145 -7.85 2.39 13.33
C ALA A 145 -9.27 2.84 12.98
N THR A 146 -9.86 2.25 11.94
CA THR A 146 -11.17 2.66 11.45
C THR A 146 -12.03 1.43 11.17
N ASN A 147 -13.18 1.31 11.85
CA ASN A 147 -14.11 0.21 11.62
C ASN A 147 -14.75 0.32 10.22
N VAL A 148 -14.78 -0.81 9.51
CA VAL A 148 -15.39 -0.95 8.20
C VAL A 148 -16.91 -1.15 8.35
N ASP A 149 -17.69 -0.37 7.60
CA ASP A 149 -19.17 -0.49 7.60
C ASP A 149 -19.69 -1.48 6.55
N ARG A 150 -18.95 -1.66 5.46
CA ARG A 150 -19.24 -2.65 4.43
C ARG A 150 -17.97 -3.27 3.90
N VAL A 151 -17.86 -4.58 3.98
CA VAL A 151 -16.83 -5.37 3.32
C VAL A 151 -17.18 -5.51 1.85
N LEU A 152 -16.22 -5.26 0.97
CA LEU A 152 -16.35 -5.37 -0.47
C LEU A 152 -15.59 -6.59 -0.99
N HIS A 153 -16.11 -7.18 -2.07
CA HIS A 153 -15.48 -8.26 -2.80
C HIS A 153 -15.23 -7.83 -4.26
N ASP A 154 -14.45 -8.63 -4.98
CA ASP A 154 -14.15 -8.39 -6.39
C ASP A 154 -15.43 -8.32 -7.23
N GLY A 155 -15.61 -7.23 -7.96
CA GLY A 155 -16.79 -6.97 -8.78
C GLY A 155 -17.97 -6.31 -8.06
N ASP A 156 -17.86 -6.05 -6.74
CA ASP A 156 -18.92 -5.36 -6.00
C ASP A 156 -19.17 -3.94 -6.52
N GLU A 157 -20.44 -3.59 -6.61
CA GLU A 157 -20.88 -2.24 -6.96
C GLU A 157 -21.15 -1.40 -5.70
N VAL A 158 -20.65 -0.17 -5.70
CA VAL A 158 -20.98 0.88 -4.74
C VAL A 158 -21.85 1.91 -5.46
N LYS A 159 -23.10 2.04 -5.01
CA LYS A 159 -24.10 2.94 -5.60
C LYS A 159 -24.42 4.08 -4.64
N LEU A 160 -24.48 5.30 -5.18
CA LEU A 160 -25.00 6.47 -4.49
C LEU A 160 -25.63 7.38 -5.56
N GLY A 161 -26.94 7.62 -5.46
CA GLY A 161 -27.69 8.31 -6.50
C GLY A 161 -27.51 7.64 -7.87
N ASP A 162 -27.09 8.42 -8.86
CA ASP A 162 -26.82 7.97 -10.23
C ASP A 162 -25.38 7.46 -10.45
N ALA A 163 -24.50 7.57 -9.46
CA ALA A 163 -23.15 7.08 -9.54
C ALA A 163 -23.06 5.59 -9.17
N VAL A 164 -22.36 4.83 -10.00
CA VAL A 164 -22.02 3.41 -9.77
C VAL A 164 -20.51 3.25 -9.93
N LEU A 165 -19.86 2.83 -8.85
CA LEU A 165 -18.43 2.47 -8.86
C LEU A 165 -18.29 0.96 -8.71
N VAL A 166 -17.42 0.34 -9.49
CA VAL A 166 -17.12 -1.09 -9.41
C VAL A 166 -15.75 -1.29 -8.78
N ALA A 167 -15.70 -2.14 -7.75
CA ALA A 167 -14.47 -2.51 -7.05
C ALA A 167 -13.81 -3.69 -7.77
N HIS A 168 -12.63 -3.50 -8.35
CA HIS A 168 -11.84 -4.57 -8.93
C HIS A 168 -10.70 -4.94 -7.99
N LEU A 169 -10.65 -6.17 -7.52
CA LEU A 169 -9.53 -6.66 -6.71
C LEU A 169 -8.28 -6.81 -7.59
N THR A 170 -7.32 -5.92 -7.37
CA THR A 170 -6.02 -5.86 -8.04
C THR A 170 -4.89 -6.05 -7.01
N PRO A 171 -4.75 -7.29 -6.46
CA PRO A 171 -3.91 -7.57 -5.30
C PRO A 171 -2.42 -7.62 -5.64
N GLY A 172 -1.57 -7.55 -4.63
CA GLY A 172 -0.11 -7.61 -4.75
C GLY A 172 0.58 -6.50 -3.97
N HIS A 173 0.21 -5.24 -4.22
CA HIS A 173 0.71 -4.09 -3.46
C HIS A 173 0.22 -4.11 -2.00
N THR A 174 -1.06 -4.34 -1.80
CA THR A 174 -1.67 -4.94 -0.61
C THR A 174 -2.51 -6.13 -1.04
N LYS A 175 -2.98 -6.93 -0.08
CA LYS A 175 -3.83 -8.08 -0.38
C LYS A 175 -5.20 -7.67 -0.91
N GLY A 176 -5.72 -6.51 -0.45
CA GLY A 176 -7.00 -5.93 -0.85
C GLY A 176 -6.87 -4.70 -1.77
N CYS A 177 -5.71 -4.50 -2.42
CA CYS A 177 -5.56 -3.38 -3.35
C CYS A 177 -6.68 -3.38 -4.38
N THR A 178 -7.34 -2.23 -4.52
CA THR A 178 -8.56 -2.04 -5.31
C THR A 178 -8.34 -1.02 -6.41
N THR A 179 -8.68 -1.38 -7.64
CA THR A 179 -8.85 -0.46 -8.76
C THR A 179 -10.33 -0.16 -8.92
N TRP A 180 -10.68 1.10 -9.03
CA TRP A 180 -12.06 1.54 -9.19
C TRP A 180 -12.36 1.85 -10.64
N THR A 181 -13.53 1.40 -11.13
CA THR A 181 -14.07 1.83 -12.42
C THR A 181 -15.43 2.47 -12.24
N MET A 182 -15.74 3.43 -13.09
CA MET A 182 -17.06 4.06 -13.18
C MET A 182 -17.28 4.62 -14.59
N LYS A 183 -18.53 4.99 -14.90
CA LYS A 183 -18.85 5.76 -16.09
C LYS A 183 -19.20 7.18 -15.71
N VAL A 184 -18.70 8.14 -16.49
CA VAL A 184 -19.09 9.55 -16.37
C VAL A 184 -19.65 10.06 -17.70
N GLN A 185 -20.55 11.03 -17.66
CA GLN A 185 -21.02 11.73 -18.84
C GLN A 185 -20.11 12.92 -19.13
N GLU A 186 -19.48 12.92 -20.29
CA GLU A 186 -18.61 14.04 -20.70
C GLU A 186 -18.91 14.42 -22.15
N VAL A 187 -19.32 15.65 -22.35
CA VAL A 187 -19.69 16.24 -23.67
C VAL A 187 -20.66 15.30 -24.42
N GLY A 188 -21.75 14.87 -23.76
CA GLY A 188 -22.82 14.04 -24.34
C GLY A 188 -22.44 12.58 -24.61
N ARG A 189 -21.29 12.12 -24.11
CA ARG A 189 -20.83 10.72 -24.26
C ARG A 189 -20.50 10.10 -22.90
N ALA A 190 -20.88 8.85 -22.73
CA ALA A 190 -20.41 8.05 -21.60
C ALA A 190 -18.91 7.73 -21.78
N ARG A 191 -18.11 7.93 -20.73
CA ARG A 191 -16.69 7.63 -20.69
C ARG A 191 -16.38 6.62 -19.61
N ASP A 192 -15.56 5.64 -19.93
CA ASP A 192 -15.04 4.68 -18.97
C ASP A 192 -13.87 5.28 -18.21
N VAL A 193 -14.00 5.36 -16.89
CA VAL A 193 -12.95 5.85 -15.97
C VAL A 193 -12.32 4.68 -15.26
N VAL A 194 -10.98 4.65 -15.19
CA VAL A 194 -10.22 3.72 -14.36
C VAL A 194 -9.36 4.52 -13.38
N ILE A 195 -9.54 4.27 -12.09
CA ILE A 195 -8.70 4.81 -11.00
C ILE A 195 -7.86 3.65 -10.48
N VAL A 196 -6.62 3.56 -10.93
CA VAL A 196 -5.71 2.47 -10.58
C VAL A 196 -5.31 2.56 -9.11
N GLY A 197 -5.41 1.47 -8.38
CA GLY A 197 -4.96 1.36 -6.99
C GLY A 197 -3.44 1.52 -6.87
N SER A 198 -2.69 0.43 -6.90
CA SER A 198 -1.22 0.50 -6.96
C SER A 198 -0.62 -0.75 -7.61
N PRO A 199 0.00 -0.64 -8.79
CA PRO A 199 0.71 -1.74 -9.44
C PRO A 199 2.20 -1.80 -9.07
N ASN A 200 2.65 -1.01 -8.09
CA ASN A 200 4.06 -0.90 -7.74
C ASN A 200 4.51 -2.04 -6.82
N VAL A 201 5.69 -2.58 -7.08
CA VAL A 201 6.45 -3.39 -6.13
C VAL A 201 7.33 -2.46 -5.31
N ASN A 202 7.01 -2.27 -4.04
CA ASN A 202 7.79 -1.38 -3.19
C ASN A 202 9.15 -1.97 -2.84
N ALA A 203 10.11 -1.10 -2.56
CA ALA A 203 11.44 -1.52 -2.09
C ALA A 203 11.30 -2.39 -0.83
N GLY A 204 11.98 -3.55 -0.84
CA GLY A 204 11.92 -4.50 0.27
C GLY A 204 10.81 -5.55 0.19
N TYR A 205 9.89 -5.47 -0.79
CA TYR A 205 8.90 -6.51 -0.99
C TYR A 205 9.56 -7.83 -1.41
N LYS A 206 9.22 -8.89 -0.69
CA LYS A 206 9.62 -10.26 -1.02
C LYS A 206 8.57 -10.88 -1.93
N LEU A 207 8.88 -11.02 -3.21
CA LEU A 207 8.01 -11.67 -4.20
C LEU A 207 8.16 -13.20 -4.20
N VAL A 208 9.23 -13.71 -3.57
CA VAL A 208 9.54 -15.14 -3.48
C VAL A 208 9.74 -15.51 -2.02
N ASN A 209 9.18 -16.64 -1.59
CA ASN A 209 9.29 -17.14 -0.21
C ASN A 209 8.84 -16.12 0.85
N ASN A 210 7.77 -15.41 0.60
CA ASN A 210 7.17 -14.46 1.54
C ASN A 210 6.20 -15.21 2.47
N ALA A 211 6.62 -15.50 3.70
CA ALA A 211 5.78 -16.22 4.67
C ALA A 211 4.52 -15.43 5.07
N ALA A 212 4.56 -14.09 5.07
CA ALA A 212 3.42 -13.25 5.43
C ALA A 212 2.44 -13.03 4.25
N TYR A 213 2.93 -13.28 3.01
CA TYR A 213 2.12 -13.16 1.78
C TYR A 213 2.61 -14.19 0.74
N PRO A 214 2.34 -15.50 0.93
CA PRO A 214 2.89 -16.56 0.09
C PRO A 214 2.52 -16.45 -1.39
N GLN A 215 1.30 -15.98 -1.71
CA GLN A 215 0.77 -15.86 -3.07
C GLN A 215 1.07 -14.50 -3.74
N ILE A 216 1.91 -13.63 -3.16
CA ILE A 216 2.14 -12.26 -3.64
C ILE A 216 2.50 -12.19 -5.15
N ALA A 217 3.31 -13.11 -5.64
CA ALA A 217 3.70 -13.13 -7.06
C ALA A 217 2.50 -13.47 -7.96
N ASP A 218 1.68 -14.46 -7.59
CA ASP A 218 0.48 -14.85 -8.34
C ASP A 218 -0.56 -13.72 -8.34
N ASP A 219 -0.66 -13.00 -7.23
CA ASP A 219 -1.55 -11.85 -7.07
C ASP A 219 -1.12 -10.66 -7.96
N TYR A 220 0.18 -10.36 -8.07
CA TYR A 220 0.66 -9.40 -9.06
C TYR A 220 0.35 -9.84 -10.50
N GLU A 221 0.51 -11.12 -10.83
CA GLU A 221 0.13 -11.64 -12.15
C GLU A 221 -1.38 -11.49 -12.40
N ARG A 222 -2.22 -11.75 -11.38
CA ARG A 222 -3.67 -11.51 -11.44
C ARG A 222 -3.97 -10.03 -11.67
N MET A 223 -3.36 -9.14 -10.89
CA MET A 223 -3.53 -7.70 -11.00
C MET A 223 -3.29 -7.21 -12.44
N PHE A 224 -2.15 -7.57 -13.04
CA PHE A 224 -1.83 -7.14 -14.41
C PHE A 224 -2.81 -7.70 -15.45
N ARG A 225 -3.33 -8.92 -15.25
CA ARG A 225 -4.39 -9.46 -16.14
C ARG A 225 -5.66 -8.64 -16.04
N VAL A 226 -6.11 -8.31 -14.81
CA VAL A 226 -7.30 -7.50 -14.56
C VAL A 226 -7.12 -6.11 -15.17
N LEU A 227 -6.04 -5.40 -14.82
CA LEU A 227 -5.79 -4.04 -15.34
C LEU A 227 -5.79 -3.99 -16.86
N LYS A 228 -5.18 -4.95 -17.54
CA LYS A 228 -5.15 -5.01 -19.02
C LYS A 228 -6.51 -5.31 -19.67
N SER A 229 -7.48 -5.84 -18.91
CA SER A 229 -8.82 -6.16 -19.43
C SER A 229 -9.84 -5.03 -19.26
N LEU A 230 -9.54 -4.00 -18.43
CA LEU A 230 -10.50 -2.94 -18.15
C LEU A 230 -10.73 -2.02 -19.36
N PRO A 231 -11.99 -1.68 -19.68
CA PRO A 231 -12.29 -0.63 -20.64
C PRO A 231 -11.84 0.72 -20.09
N ILE A 232 -11.25 1.56 -20.92
CA ILE A 232 -10.62 2.82 -20.50
C ILE A 232 -10.76 3.92 -21.52
N ASP A 233 -11.29 5.05 -21.09
CA ASP A 233 -11.17 6.37 -21.73
C ASP A 233 -10.31 7.29 -20.85
N ILE A 234 -10.66 7.41 -19.55
CA ILE A 234 -10.05 8.36 -18.60
C ILE A 234 -9.17 7.61 -17.62
N PHE A 235 -7.86 7.92 -17.68
CA PHE A 235 -6.83 7.32 -16.83
C PHE A 235 -6.52 8.17 -15.60
N LEU A 236 -6.74 7.57 -14.43
CA LEU A 236 -6.45 8.12 -13.10
C LEU A 236 -5.76 7.05 -12.23
N GLY A 237 -5.23 7.46 -11.07
CA GLY A 237 -4.59 6.53 -10.13
C GLY A 237 -4.43 7.11 -8.74
N ALA A 238 -3.94 6.31 -7.80
CA ALA A 238 -3.81 6.67 -6.39
C ALA A 238 -2.75 7.76 -6.13
N HIS A 239 -1.80 7.95 -7.05
CA HIS A 239 -0.85 9.06 -7.02
C HIS A 239 -0.96 9.90 -8.28
N GLY A 240 -0.79 11.22 -8.17
CA GLY A 240 -0.81 12.14 -9.31
C GLY A 240 0.22 11.79 -10.39
N SER A 241 1.38 11.27 -9.97
CA SER A 241 2.46 10.83 -10.85
C SER A 241 2.13 9.59 -11.72
N TYR A 242 1.09 8.81 -11.38
CA TYR A 242 0.73 7.64 -12.19
C TYR A 242 0.17 8.03 -13.55
N PHE A 243 -0.52 9.15 -13.60
CA PHE A 243 -1.26 9.60 -14.78
C PHE A 243 -0.86 11.01 -15.24
N ASP A 244 0.33 11.48 -14.91
CA ASP A 244 0.87 12.79 -15.28
C ASP A 244 -0.09 13.95 -14.94
N MET A 245 -0.67 13.92 -13.73
CA MET A 245 -1.75 14.80 -13.27
C MET A 245 -1.43 16.28 -13.53
N GLU A 246 -0.26 16.76 -13.13
CA GLU A 246 0.12 18.18 -13.30
C GLU A 246 0.22 18.61 -14.77
N ALA A 247 0.85 17.78 -15.59
CA ALA A 247 0.98 18.06 -17.01
C ALA A 247 -0.37 18.04 -17.75
N LYS A 248 -1.28 17.15 -17.33
CA LYS A 248 -2.66 17.11 -17.84
C LYS A 248 -3.45 18.32 -17.36
N TYR A 249 -3.38 18.65 -16.07
CA TYR A 249 -4.02 19.83 -15.51
C TYR A 249 -3.62 21.12 -16.21
N ALA A 250 -2.32 21.33 -16.45
CA ALA A 250 -1.81 22.52 -17.15
C ALA A 250 -2.40 22.70 -18.56
N ARG A 251 -2.82 21.61 -19.20
CA ARG A 251 -3.39 21.61 -20.56
C ARG A 251 -4.92 21.71 -20.60
N MET A 252 -5.62 21.66 -19.46
CA MET A 252 -7.09 21.59 -19.42
C MET A 252 -7.79 22.72 -20.17
N ASN A 253 -7.25 23.94 -20.10
CA ASN A 253 -7.85 25.12 -20.71
C ASN A 253 -7.41 25.37 -22.16
N THR A 254 -6.46 24.61 -22.67
CA THR A 254 -5.89 24.81 -24.01
C THR A 254 -6.11 23.62 -24.94
N ALA A 255 -6.42 22.45 -24.42
CA ALA A 255 -6.66 21.26 -25.20
C ALA A 255 -8.09 21.25 -25.78
N THR A 256 -8.24 20.73 -27.00
CA THR A 256 -9.54 20.57 -27.68
C THR A 256 -10.40 19.45 -27.09
N ALA A 257 -9.77 18.49 -26.37
CA ALA A 257 -10.41 17.41 -25.63
C ALA A 257 -9.79 17.30 -24.23
N SER A 258 -10.53 16.69 -23.28
CA SER A 258 -9.98 16.51 -21.91
C SER A 258 -8.64 15.78 -21.95
N PRO A 259 -7.56 16.33 -21.38
CA PRO A 259 -6.25 15.68 -21.32
C PRO A 259 -6.24 14.40 -20.51
N PHE A 260 -7.29 14.14 -19.70
CA PHE A 260 -7.45 12.94 -18.91
C PHE A 260 -8.01 11.75 -19.72
N ILE A 261 -8.52 12.01 -20.95
CA ILE A 261 -8.83 10.93 -21.90
C ILE A 261 -7.49 10.45 -22.48
N ASP A 262 -6.96 9.37 -21.91
CA ASP A 262 -5.60 8.93 -22.17
C ASP A 262 -5.46 7.39 -22.06
N PRO A 263 -6.12 6.65 -22.95
CA PRO A 263 -6.04 5.18 -22.94
C PRO A 263 -4.62 4.67 -23.28
N ASP A 264 -3.84 5.43 -24.04
CA ASP A 264 -2.48 5.01 -24.41
C ASP A 264 -1.50 5.24 -23.26
N GLY A 265 -1.63 6.35 -22.52
CA GLY A 265 -0.89 6.57 -21.27
C GLY A 265 -1.17 5.49 -20.24
N TYR A 266 -2.44 5.06 -20.12
CA TYR A 266 -2.81 3.91 -19.30
C TYR A 266 -2.07 2.62 -19.68
N LYS A 267 -2.15 2.23 -20.96
CA LYS A 267 -1.49 1.01 -21.46
C LYS A 267 0.01 1.05 -21.22
N LYS A 268 0.63 2.21 -21.50
CA LYS A 268 2.06 2.42 -21.27
C LYS A 268 2.40 2.27 -19.79
N PHE A 269 1.67 2.94 -18.90
CA PHE A 269 1.88 2.86 -17.45
C PHE A 269 1.80 1.42 -16.96
N ILE A 270 0.73 0.68 -17.33
CA ILE A 270 0.57 -0.70 -16.90
C ILE A 270 1.69 -1.61 -17.43
N ALA A 271 2.10 -1.43 -18.69
CA ALA A 271 3.20 -2.20 -19.27
C ALA A 271 4.54 -1.95 -18.56
N GLU A 272 4.84 -0.69 -18.22
CA GLU A 272 6.05 -0.31 -17.48
C GLU A 272 6.07 -0.91 -16.07
N ARG A 273 4.92 -0.89 -15.36
CA ARG A 273 4.80 -1.49 -14.02
C ARG A 273 4.92 -3.01 -14.07
N GLU A 274 4.31 -3.67 -15.04
CA GLU A 274 4.44 -5.10 -15.24
C GLU A 274 5.90 -5.49 -15.52
N GLN A 275 6.59 -4.74 -16.38
CA GLN A 275 8.00 -4.98 -16.67
C GLN A 275 8.88 -4.81 -15.42
N ALA A 276 8.62 -3.78 -14.59
CA ALA A 276 9.33 -3.57 -13.33
C ALA A 276 9.10 -4.73 -12.36
N TYR A 277 7.87 -5.20 -12.22
CA TYR A 277 7.52 -6.38 -11.43
C TYR A 277 8.27 -7.63 -11.92
N ARG A 278 8.21 -7.93 -13.23
CA ARG A 278 8.88 -9.11 -13.82
C ARG A 278 10.40 -9.07 -13.61
N THR A 279 11.00 -7.90 -13.72
CA THR A 279 12.42 -7.69 -13.49
C THR A 279 12.79 -7.98 -12.03
N GLU A 280 12.03 -7.46 -11.07
CA GLU A 280 12.30 -7.72 -9.64
C GLU A 280 12.04 -9.19 -9.27
N LEU A 281 10.98 -9.80 -9.82
CA LEU A 281 10.69 -11.22 -9.60
C LEU A 281 11.80 -12.12 -10.12
N ALA A 282 12.31 -11.87 -11.34
CA ALA A 282 13.42 -12.62 -11.91
C ALA A 282 14.71 -12.48 -11.07
N LYS A 283 15.01 -11.26 -10.62
CA LYS A 283 16.15 -10.98 -9.73
C LYS A 283 16.04 -11.72 -8.40
N GLN A 284 14.85 -11.79 -7.80
CA GLN A 284 14.64 -12.53 -6.56
C GLN A 284 14.74 -14.03 -6.78
N ARG A 285 14.15 -14.58 -7.85
CA ARG A 285 14.27 -16.01 -8.21
C ARG A 285 15.71 -16.42 -8.45
N GLY A 286 16.52 -15.61 -9.14
CA GLY A 286 17.94 -15.87 -9.37
C GLY A 286 18.76 -15.92 -8.08
N ARG A 287 18.47 -15.07 -7.11
CA ARG A 287 19.13 -15.10 -5.78
C ARG A 287 18.82 -16.37 -5.00
N TYR A 288 17.61 -16.89 -5.08
CA TYR A 288 17.21 -18.13 -4.41
C TYR A 288 17.72 -19.38 -5.12
N GLY A 289 17.82 -19.36 -6.46
CA GLY A 289 18.42 -20.46 -7.25
C GLY A 289 19.90 -20.64 -6.91
N ALA A 290 20.68 -19.55 -6.92
CA ALA A 290 22.10 -19.58 -6.57
C ALA A 290 22.36 -20.01 -5.11
N GLY A 291 21.46 -19.67 -4.18
CA GLY A 291 21.56 -20.11 -2.78
C GLY A 291 21.33 -21.60 -2.59
N ASN A 292 20.39 -22.18 -3.34
CA ASN A 292 20.10 -23.61 -3.30
C ASN A 292 21.23 -24.47 -3.91
N ASP A 293 21.85 -24.00 -4.99
CA ASP A 293 22.98 -24.69 -5.62
C ASP A 293 24.20 -24.76 -4.67
N VAL A 294 24.47 -23.68 -3.93
CA VAL A 294 25.55 -23.67 -2.92
C VAL A 294 25.23 -24.63 -1.77
N ALA A 295 23.97 -24.63 -1.28
CA ALA A 295 23.54 -25.53 -0.21
C ALA A 295 23.57 -27.00 -0.65
N THR A 296 23.13 -27.29 -1.87
CA THR A 296 23.16 -28.64 -2.45
C THR A 296 24.59 -29.11 -2.71
N THR A 297 25.47 -28.22 -3.16
CA THR A 297 26.90 -28.51 -3.35
C THR A 297 27.61 -28.77 -2.01
N CYS A 298 27.31 -27.98 -0.99
CA CYS A 298 27.85 -28.22 0.37
C CYS A 298 27.35 -29.53 0.99
N LEU A 299 26.07 -29.91 0.77
CA LEU A 299 25.52 -31.19 1.26
C LEU A 299 26.16 -32.39 0.50
N ARG A 300 26.38 -32.31 -0.80
CA ARG A 300 27.07 -33.36 -1.58
C ARG A 300 28.55 -33.51 -1.15
N LEU A 301 29.26 -32.41 -0.89
CA LEU A 301 30.63 -32.44 -0.39
C LEU A 301 30.76 -32.98 1.05
N ALA A 302 29.73 -32.86 1.87
CA ALA A 302 29.66 -33.44 3.21
C ALA A 302 29.39 -34.95 3.18
N HIS A 303 28.81 -35.51 2.12
CA HIS A 303 28.62 -36.94 1.94
C HIS A 303 29.82 -37.68 1.36
N ASP A 304 30.67 -36.98 0.57
CA ASP A 304 31.85 -37.54 -0.07
C ASP A 304 33.10 -37.28 0.79
N HIS A 305 33.26 -37.81 1.92
CA HIS A 305 34.45 -37.85 2.85
C HIS A 305 35.78 -37.19 2.40
N SER A 306 35.73 -36.07 1.66
CA SER A 306 36.92 -35.29 1.28
C SER A 306 36.90 -33.86 1.84
N PHE A 307 37.11 -33.79 3.16
CA PHE A 307 37.14 -32.51 3.90
C PHE A 307 38.40 -31.66 3.66
N ALA A 308 39.25 -32.01 2.68
CA ALA A 308 40.55 -31.36 2.47
C ALA A 308 40.51 -30.11 1.54
N GLY A 309 39.40 -29.81 0.91
CA GLY A 309 39.36 -28.77 -0.15
C GLY A 309 38.80 -27.40 0.21
N CYS A 310 38.14 -27.24 1.37
CA CYS A 310 37.35 -26.03 1.66
C CYS A 310 38.00 -24.95 2.54
N VAL A 311 39.26 -25.14 3.01
CA VAL A 311 39.88 -24.25 3.99
C VAL A 311 40.73 -23.13 3.37
N ARG A 312 40.81 -22.97 2.05
CA ARG A 312 41.66 -21.94 1.43
C ARG A 312 40.94 -20.78 0.72
N ARG A 313 39.66 -20.47 1.03
CA ARG A 313 39.07 -19.16 0.66
C ARG A 313 38.27 -18.62 1.84
N GLY A 314 38.93 -17.79 2.61
CA GLY A 314 38.53 -16.88 3.69
C GLY A 314 37.04 -16.63 3.98
N ILE A 315 36.31 -17.61 4.50
CA ILE A 315 35.01 -17.38 5.13
C ILE A 315 35.17 -17.73 6.61
N ARG A 316 35.19 -16.71 7.47
CA ARG A 316 35.12 -16.88 8.92
C ARG A 316 33.72 -17.33 9.29
N THR A 317 33.55 -18.60 9.63
CA THR A 317 32.32 -19.11 10.24
C THR A 317 32.42 -18.97 11.76
N ASN A 318 31.56 -18.17 12.37
CA ASN A 318 31.33 -18.20 13.81
C ASN A 318 30.63 -19.51 14.16
N ALA A 319 31.33 -20.38 14.88
CA ALA A 319 30.81 -21.65 15.37
C ALA A 319 29.80 -21.43 16.51
N PHE A 320 28.55 -21.75 16.25
CA PHE A 320 27.52 -21.90 17.31
C PHE A 320 27.48 -23.36 17.76
N HIS A 321 27.93 -23.62 18.97
CA HIS A 321 27.85 -24.93 19.61
C HIS A 321 26.41 -25.16 20.10
N SER A 322 25.64 -25.98 19.41
CA SER A 322 24.40 -26.54 19.97
C SER A 322 24.62 -28.00 20.36
N ARG A 323 24.48 -28.28 21.65
CA ARG A 323 24.52 -29.64 22.20
C ARG A 323 23.25 -30.39 21.77
N VAL A 324 23.44 -31.42 20.95
CA VAL A 324 22.38 -32.40 20.67
C VAL A 324 22.23 -33.34 21.88
N ARG A 325 21.14 -33.25 22.62
CA ARG A 325 20.71 -34.30 23.57
C ARG A 325 19.93 -35.35 22.78
N ARG A 326 20.45 -36.57 22.78
CA ARG A 326 19.74 -37.79 22.35
C ARG A 326 18.56 -38.06 23.30
N SER A 327 17.33 -38.11 22.82
CA SER A 327 16.18 -38.66 23.51
C SER A 327 15.79 -40.00 22.90
N ARG A 328 15.62 -41.00 23.77
CA ARG A 328 15.18 -42.39 23.49
C ARG A 328 13.67 -42.45 23.20
N PRO A 329 13.19 -43.46 22.50
CA PRO A 329 11.77 -43.65 22.24
C PRO A 329 11.08 -44.40 23.37
N CYS A 330 9.88 -44.03 23.70
CA CYS A 330 8.85 -44.79 24.43
C CYS A 330 7.53 -44.11 24.16
N GLY A 331 6.44 -44.78 23.81
CA GLY A 331 5.78 -45.83 24.44
C GLY A 331 4.33 -45.39 24.52
N ALA A 332 3.47 -46.18 23.96
CA ALA A 332 1.99 -46.31 23.97
C ALA A 332 1.14 -45.41 24.87
N VAL A 333 0.01 -45.02 24.29
CA VAL A 333 -1.24 -44.42 24.81
C VAL A 333 -1.95 -45.36 25.79
N PRO A 334 -2.73 -44.83 26.78
CA PRO A 334 -4.15 -45.12 26.69
C PRO A 334 -5.09 -43.91 26.88
N LEU A 335 -6.23 -44.01 26.21
CA LEU A 335 -7.46 -43.25 26.34
C LEU A 335 -8.02 -43.25 27.75
N VAL A 336 -8.41 -42.10 28.30
CA VAL A 336 -9.40 -42.02 29.39
C VAL A 336 -10.36 -40.82 29.16
N ARG A 337 -11.62 -41.15 29.45
CA ARG A 337 -12.89 -40.44 29.29
C ARG A 337 -12.98 -39.10 30.05
N LYS A 338 -13.84 -38.21 29.50
CA LYS A 338 -14.45 -37.04 30.19
C LYS A 338 -15.23 -37.46 31.46
N PRO A 339 -15.36 -36.54 32.41
CA PRO A 339 -16.70 -36.22 32.88
C PRO A 339 -17.04 -34.71 32.90
N ARG A 340 -18.32 -34.51 33.07
CA ARG A 340 -19.15 -33.30 32.98
C ARG A 340 -19.11 -32.41 34.24
N THR A 341 -19.44 -31.13 34.04
CA THR A 341 -20.18 -30.18 34.93
C THR A 341 -19.52 -29.65 36.19
N GLY A 342 -19.58 -28.27 36.32
CA GLY A 342 -19.45 -27.57 37.59
C GLY A 342 -19.21 -26.07 37.46
N ARG A 343 -20.28 -25.29 37.48
CA ARG A 343 -20.52 -23.92 38.00
C ARG A 343 -19.37 -22.94 38.26
N ALA A 344 -19.62 -21.75 37.75
CA ALA A 344 -18.96 -20.48 37.99
C ALA A 344 -18.83 -20.10 39.49
N VAL A 345 -17.72 -19.46 39.84
CA VAL A 345 -17.61 -18.54 40.96
C VAL A 345 -16.96 -17.27 40.48
N VAL A 346 -17.74 -16.19 40.57
CA VAL A 346 -17.32 -14.81 40.36
C VAL A 346 -16.56 -14.34 41.60
N CYS A 347 -15.36 -13.82 41.45
CA CYS A 347 -14.67 -13.08 42.48
C CYS A 347 -14.43 -11.67 42.01
N MET A 348 -15.26 -10.75 42.45
CA MET A 348 -15.05 -9.28 42.37
C MET A 348 -14.08 -8.87 43.48
N MET A 349 -13.07 -8.05 43.14
CA MET A 349 -12.46 -7.13 44.12
C MET A 349 -12.21 -5.79 43.44
N PRO A 350 -12.43 -4.69 44.19
CA PRO A 350 -12.46 -3.34 43.64
C PRO A 350 -11.07 -2.67 43.72
N PHE A 351 -10.72 -1.88 42.70
CA PHE A 351 -9.62 -0.93 42.80
C PHE A 351 -10.16 0.49 42.89
N VAL A 352 -9.75 1.14 43.97
CA VAL A 352 -10.05 2.53 44.38
C VAL A 352 -9.32 3.50 43.46
N ALA A 353 -10.05 4.42 42.88
CA ALA A 353 -9.50 5.56 42.16
C ALA A 353 -9.09 6.67 43.20
N THR A 354 -7.86 7.15 43.08
CA THR A 354 -7.42 8.38 43.72
C THR A 354 -7.27 9.46 42.66
N VAL A 355 -8.19 10.43 42.71
CA VAL A 355 -8.15 11.67 41.94
C VAL A 355 -7.28 12.67 42.71
N LEU A 356 -6.28 13.23 42.05
CA LEU A 356 -5.57 14.42 42.50
C LEU A 356 -5.81 15.56 41.52
N ILE A 357 -6.68 16.48 41.94
CA ILE A 357 -6.92 17.80 41.35
C ILE A 357 -5.87 18.75 41.91
N THR A 358 -5.11 19.41 41.06
CA THR A 358 -4.43 20.66 41.41
C THR A 358 -4.80 21.74 40.39
N ALA A 359 -5.62 22.66 40.88
CA ALA A 359 -5.88 23.94 40.24
C ALA A 359 -4.77 24.91 40.60
N ALA A 360 -4.32 25.72 39.67
CA ALA A 360 -3.68 26.98 39.93
C ALA A 360 -4.10 28.02 38.91
N ALA A 361 -4.85 28.99 39.35
CA ALA A 361 -5.19 30.22 38.65
C ALA A 361 -4.09 31.27 38.95
N ALA A 362 -3.91 32.20 37.99
CA ALA A 362 -3.65 33.64 38.17
C ALA A 362 -3.11 34.20 36.86
N LEU A 363 -3.82 35.09 36.19
CA LEU A 363 -3.94 36.56 36.34
C LEU A 363 -2.85 37.36 35.58
N SER A 364 -3.38 38.14 34.64
CA SER A 364 -3.02 39.54 34.29
C SER A 364 -1.69 39.83 33.57
N ARG A 365 -1.68 40.20 32.36
CA ARG A 365 -1.80 41.59 31.80
C ARG A 365 -1.88 41.52 30.29
#